data_6f18252b6cf2d02da4b236459e7d14a5
#
_entry.id   6f18252b6cf2d02da4b236459e7d14a5
#
_cell.length_a   1.000
_cell.length_b   1.000
_cell.length_c   1.000
_cell.angle_alpha   90.00
_cell.angle_beta   90.00
_cell.angle_gamma   90.00
#
_symmetry.space_group_name_H-M   'P 1'
#
loop_
_entity.id
_entity.type
_entity.pdbx_description
1 polymer ?
#
loop_
_entity_poly.entity_id
_entity_poly.type
_entity_poly.pdbx_seq_one_letter_code
_entity_poly.pdbx_strand_id
1 'polypeptide(L)'
;MKTETDTNKILELELESKIYNIDNLPDHITEFVNSQTKSTTQNNYNIGLTKFYNYLIDTETEELNQANINKTIKGYRKYLLNTKKLASTTIDNYTEIVKTFVNNYLDLQVKTLRRLNSGKTKKIKYLELEEIKGLINTVQYTTENEEIITRDKAIICTLFGAGLRISELLSTELINYNPDESTIIIIGKGKATDEPETITLPDKTNEYIKQYLQQRRANKRKCKYLFCSYTDKQLTRQAVNKNIKKYANEYDTRNNKNITPKVSSHSFRHSISRYLLVEKGLPINKVMDYLRHTNIETTAKYLDNSQEEIQELRKSIVF
;
A
#
# COMPACT_ATOMS: atom_id res chain seq x y z
N MET A 1 -2.28 34.23 39.87
CA MET A 1 -2.46 32.89 39.25
C MET A 1 -3.62 33.04 38.27
N LYS A 2 -3.32 33.00 36.95
CA LYS A 2 -4.40 32.91 35.94
C LYS A 2 -5.02 31.52 36.12
N THR A 3 -6.31 31.44 36.28
CA THR A 3 -7.01 30.16 36.44
C THR A 3 -7.06 29.42 35.14
N GLU A 4 -7.11 28.08 35.16
CA GLU A 4 -7.20 27.20 33.97
C GLU A 4 -8.36 27.61 33.03
N THR A 5 -9.42 28.20 33.65
CA THR A 5 -10.59 28.77 32.97
C THR A 5 -10.26 30.01 32.13
N ASP A 6 -9.35 30.89 32.60
CA ASP A 6 -8.95 32.09 31.87
C ASP A 6 -8.07 31.72 30.67
N THR A 7 -7.21 30.72 30.82
CA THR A 7 -6.35 30.23 29.73
C THR A 7 -7.19 29.57 28.63
N ASN A 8 -8.19 28.77 28.98
CA ASN A 8 -9.10 28.14 28.00
C ASN A 8 -9.94 29.19 27.24
N LYS A 9 -10.39 30.25 27.95
CA LYS A 9 -11.18 31.31 27.32
C LYS A 9 -10.35 32.18 26.36
N ILE A 10 -9.07 32.39 26.66
CA ILE A 10 -8.13 33.09 25.76
C ILE A 10 -7.86 32.22 24.53
N LEU A 11 -7.64 30.91 24.70
CA LEU A 11 -7.46 29.98 23.58
C LEU A 11 -8.69 29.91 22.67
N GLU A 12 -9.90 29.90 23.24
CA GLU A 12 -11.15 29.94 22.47
C GLU A 12 -11.28 31.22 21.66
N LEU A 13 -10.96 32.39 22.24
CA LEU A 13 -10.97 33.67 21.54
C LEU A 13 -9.92 33.76 20.42
N GLU A 14 -8.73 33.20 20.62
CA GLU A 14 -7.69 33.12 19.60
C GLU A 14 -8.09 32.19 18.45
N LEU A 15 -8.75 31.08 18.71
CA LEU A 15 -9.27 30.15 17.70
C LEU A 15 -10.44 30.77 16.90
N GLU A 16 -11.31 31.55 17.55
CA GLU A 16 -12.41 32.25 16.87
C GLU A 16 -11.95 33.36 15.95
N SER A 17 -10.74 33.89 16.14
CA SER A 17 -10.17 34.99 15.31
C SER A 17 -9.53 34.50 14.00
N LYS A 18 -9.28 33.19 13.82
CA LYS A 18 -8.63 32.65 12.61
C LYS A 18 -9.62 32.45 11.49
N ILE A 19 -9.49 33.30 10.46
CA ILE A 19 -10.32 33.26 9.24
C ILE A 19 -9.39 33.09 8.04
N TYR A 20 -9.69 32.11 7.21
CA TYR A 20 -8.95 31.81 5.96
C TYR A 20 -9.86 32.02 4.77
N ASN A 21 -9.55 33.03 3.97
CA ASN A 21 -10.24 33.28 2.71
C ASN A 21 -9.92 32.17 1.72
N ILE A 22 -10.93 31.70 1.00
CA ILE A 22 -10.79 30.60 0.03
C ILE A 22 -9.89 30.98 -1.14
N ASP A 23 -9.85 32.24 -1.55
CA ASP A 23 -8.98 32.69 -2.64
C ASP A 23 -7.49 32.49 -2.34
N ASN A 24 -7.08 32.57 -1.08
CA ASN A 24 -5.70 32.38 -0.62
C ASN A 24 -5.39 30.92 -0.25
N LEU A 25 -6.40 30.05 -0.22
CA LEU A 25 -6.23 28.65 0.21
C LEU A 25 -5.27 27.85 -0.68
N PRO A 26 -5.16 28.07 -2.01
CA PRO A 26 -4.17 27.40 -2.85
C PRO A 26 -2.73 27.62 -2.41
N ASP A 27 -2.39 28.84 -1.94
CA ASP A 27 -1.04 29.15 -1.45
C ASP A 27 -0.75 28.40 -0.16
N HIS A 28 -1.68 28.38 0.78
CA HIS A 28 -1.61 27.60 2.01
C HIS A 28 -1.47 26.09 1.75
N ILE A 29 -2.22 25.54 0.78
CA ILE A 29 -2.10 24.15 0.36
C ILE A 29 -0.72 23.86 -0.20
N THR A 30 -0.21 24.75 -1.05
CA THR A 30 1.10 24.59 -1.69
C THR A 30 2.22 24.59 -0.64
N GLU A 31 2.19 25.52 0.30
CA GLU A 31 3.16 25.60 1.40
C GLU A 31 3.12 24.36 2.27
N PHE A 32 1.93 23.92 2.70
CA PHE A 32 1.75 22.71 3.48
C PHE A 32 2.23 21.45 2.75
N VAL A 33 1.93 21.32 1.45
CA VAL A 33 2.39 20.19 0.65
C VAL A 33 3.90 20.17 0.52
N ASN A 34 4.52 21.33 0.28
CA ASN A 34 5.98 21.47 0.15
C ASN A 34 6.71 21.22 1.47
N SER A 35 6.09 21.43 2.62
CA SER A 35 6.67 21.11 3.93
C SER A 35 6.83 19.61 4.17
N GLN A 36 6.18 18.76 3.37
CA GLN A 36 6.26 17.31 3.52
C GLN A 36 7.55 16.75 2.89
N THR A 37 8.25 15.89 3.63
CA THR A 37 9.56 15.35 3.20
C THR A 37 9.49 14.29 2.10
N LYS A 38 8.37 13.56 1.98
CA LYS A 38 8.23 12.44 1.04
C LYS A 38 7.39 12.85 -0.17
N SER A 39 7.93 12.72 -1.38
CA SER A 39 7.23 13.06 -2.64
C SER A 39 5.89 12.33 -2.82
N THR A 40 5.78 11.08 -2.35
CA THR A 40 4.51 10.34 -2.38
C THR A 40 3.46 10.94 -1.43
N THR A 41 3.88 11.44 -0.27
CA THR A 41 3.01 12.15 0.69
C THR A 41 2.57 13.48 0.11
N GLN A 42 3.50 14.26 -0.48
CA GLN A 42 3.20 15.50 -1.18
C GLN A 42 2.14 15.29 -2.26
N ASN A 43 2.32 14.29 -3.12
CA ASN A 43 1.36 13.98 -4.19
C ASN A 43 -0.02 13.60 -3.65
N ASN A 44 -0.09 12.77 -2.61
CA ASN A 44 -1.36 12.36 -2.00
C ASN A 44 -2.07 13.55 -1.34
N TYR A 45 -1.34 14.41 -0.63
CA TYR A 45 -1.90 15.61 -0.01
C TYR A 45 -2.38 16.60 -1.08
N ASN A 46 -1.58 16.83 -2.11
CA ASN A 46 -1.97 17.70 -3.21
C ASN A 46 -3.29 17.23 -3.86
N ILE A 47 -3.41 15.94 -4.20
CA ILE A 47 -4.65 15.38 -4.78
C ILE A 47 -5.82 15.56 -3.82
N GLY A 48 -5.65 15.22 -2.55
CA GLY A 48 -6.72 15.27 -1.54
C GLY A 48 -7.19 16.72 -1.27
N LEU A 49 -6.24 17.65 -1.11
CA LEU A 49 -6.53 19.04 -0.81
C LEU A 49 -7.07 19.80 -2.03
N THR A 50 -6.58 19.52 -3.24
CA THR A 50 -7.18 20.06 -4.47
C THR A 50 -8.64 19.65 -4.61
N LYS A 51 -9.00 18.41 -4.25
CA LYS A 51 -10.42 17.97 -4.25
C LYS A 51 -11.27 18.72 -3.21
N PHE A 52 -10.68 19.01 -2.06
CA PHE A 52 -11.35 19.78 -1.03
C PHE A 52 -11.54 21.25 -1.47
N TYR A 53 -10.51 21.86 -2.03
CA TYR A 53 -10.60 23.20 -2.59
C TYR A 53 -11.69 23.32 -3.67
N ASN A 54 -11.72 22.39 -4.63
CA ASN A 54 -12.76 22.37 -5.66
C ASN A 54 -14.17 22.22 -5.06
N TYR A 55 -14.33 21.45 -3.98
CA TYR A 55 -15.59 21.38 -3.27
C TYR A 55 -15.99 22.71 -2.65
N LEU A 56 -15.05 23.46 -2.06
CA LEU A 56 -15.33 24.78 -1.49
C LEU A 56 -15.77 25.78 -2.56
N ILE A 57 -15.15 25.76 -3.73
CA ILE A 57 -15.57 26.56 -4.89
C ILE A 57 -16.97 26.12 -5.36
N ASP A 58 -17.21 24.81 -5.56
CA ASP A 58 -18.49 24.28 -5.99
C ASP A 58 -19.65 24.63 -5.03
N THR A 59 -19.35 24.92 -3.76
CA THR A 59 -20.33 25.26 -2.72
C THR A 59 -20.35 26.74 -2.36
N GLU A 60 -19.65 27.58 -3.13
CA GLU A 60 -19.55 29.04 -2.92
C GLU A 60 -19.17 29.39 -1.46
N THR A 61 -18.24 28.58 -0.88
CA THR A 61 -17.72 28.85 0.46
C THR A 61 -16.68 29.95 0.37
N GLU A 62 -16.88 31.06 1.05
CA GLU A 62 -16.00 32.23 0.98
C GLU A 62 -14.82 32.14 1.94
N GLU A 63 -15.02 31.52 3.11
CA GLU A 63 -14.01 31.44 4.17
C GLU A 63 -14.10 30.13 4.98
N LEU A 64 -12.97 29.78 5.58
CA LEU A 64 -12.88 28.73 6.60
C LEU A 64 -12.51 29.35 7.96
N ASN A 65 -13.27 28.99 8.98
CA ASN A 65 -13.03 29.42 10.36
C ASN A 65 -13.49 28.34 11.35
N GLN A 66 -13.24 28.54 12.64
CA GLN A 66 -13.59 27.57 13.66
C GLN A 66 -15.09 27.27 13.74
N ALA A 67 -15.94 28.25 13.43
CA ALA A 67 -17.40 28.09 13.50
C ALA A 67 -17.95 27.18 12.38
N ASN A 68 -17.37 27.26 11.16
CA ASN A 68 -17.90 26.56 9.99
C ASN A 68 -17.15 25.26 9.64
N ILE A 69 -15.88 25.07 10.02
CA ILE A 69 -15.02 23.99 9.52
C ILE A 69 -15.61 22.60 9.73
N ASN A 70 -16.23 22.34 10.88
CA ASN A 70 -16.83 21.02 11.16
C ASN A 70 -18.04 20.72 10.26
N LYS A 71 -18.85 21.72 9.94
CA LYS A 71 -19.98 21.62 9.00
C LYS A 71 -19.46 21.42 7.58
N THR A 72 -18.45 22.17 7.19
CA THR A 72 -17.82 22.12 5.87
C THR A 72 -17.22 20.72 5.59
N ILE A 73 -16.46 20.14 6.53
CA ILE A 73 -15.89 18.79 6.35
C ILE A 73 -16.98 17.71 6.29
N LYS A 74 -18.05 17.83 7.08
CA LYS A 74 -19.21 16.92 6.96
C LYS A 74 -19.89 17.05 5.59
N GLY A 75 -20.04 18.26 5.08
CA GLY A 75 -20.54 18.53 3.73
C GLY A 75 -19.67 17.91 2.64
N TYR A 76 -18.36 18.12 2.73
CA TYR A 76 -17.37 17.52 1.85
C TYR A 76 -17.49 15.98 1.77
N ARG A 77 -17.60 15.31 2.92
CA ARG A 77 -17.82 13.85 2.95
C ARG A 77 -19.09 13.42 2.22
N LYS A 78 -20.20 14.15 2.42
CA LYS A 78 -21.45 13.89 1.71
C LYS A 78 -21.31 14.11 0.20
N TYR A 79 -20.62 15.17 -0.20
CA TYR A 79 -20.34 15.47 -1.60
C TYR A 79 -19.50 14.34 -2.25
N LEU A 80 -18.45 13.88 -1.59
CA LEU A 80 -17.64 12.77 -2.09
C LEU A 80 -18.46 11.46 -2.21
N LEU A 81 -19.37 11.22 -1.29
CA LEU A 81 -20.23 10.03 -1.28
C LEU A 81 -21.32 10.10 -2.37
N ASN A 82 -22.09 11.19 -2.40
CA ASN A 82 -23.31 11.29 -3.19
C ASN A 82 -23.03 11.75 -4.62
N THR A 83 -22.16 12.76 -4.78
CA THR A 83 -21.88 13.39 -6.08
C THR A 83 -20.75 12.68 -6.81
N LYS A 84 -19.63 12.40 -6.12
CA LYS A 84 -18.47 11.73 -6.74
C LYS A 84 -18.54 10.20 -6.62
N LYS A 85 -19.47 9.65 -5.85
CA LYS A 85 -19.73 8.20 -5.67
C LYS A 85 -18.47 7.40 -5.32
N LEU A 86 -17.58 7.97 -4.49
CA LEU A 86 -16.34 7.34 -4.09
C LEU A 86 -16.56 6.25 -3.04
N ALA A 87 -15.63 5.29 -2.99
CA ALA A 87 -15.63 4.27 -1.95
C ALA A 87 -15.38 4.87 -0.56
N SER A 88 -16.03 4.33 0.48
CA SER A 88 -15.94 4.81 1.87
C SER A 88 -14.50 4.96 2.35
N THR A 89 -13.60 4.00 2.05
CA THR A 89 -12.18 4.07 2.39
C THR A 89 -11.45 5.23 1.72
N THR A 90 -11.82 5.58 0.50
CA THR A 90 -11.25 6.72 -0.24
C THR A 90 -11.74 8.04 0.37
N ILE A 91 -13.02 8.10 0.75
CA ILE A 91 -13.61 9.27 1.41
C ILE A 91 -12.94 9.50 2.77
N ASP A 92 -12.77 8.44 3.57
CA ASP A 92 -12.09 8.53 4.86
C ASP A 92 -10.65 9.00 4.70
N ASN A 93 -9.90 8.50 3.70
CA ASN A 93 -8.54 8.96 3.41
C ASN A 93 -8.47 10.44 3.04
N TYR A 94 -9.35 10.91 2.15
CA TYR A 94 -9.38 12.34 1.79
C TYR A 94 -9.82 13.21 2.97
N THR A 95 -10.74 12.72 3.79
CA THR A 95 -11.15 13.41 5.02
C THR A 95 -9.99 13.55 6.01
N GLU A 96 -9.20 12.50 6.21
CA GLU A 96 -8.02 12.55 7.09
C GLU A 96 -6.94 13.50 6.54
N ILE A 97 -6.73 13.57 5.23
CA ILE A 97 -5.83 14.54 4.59
C ILE A 97 -6.29 15.97 4.92
N VAL A 98 -7.57 16.26 4.72
CA VAL A 98 -8.14 17.58 5.02
C VAL A 98 -8.01 17.91 6.51
N LYS A 99 -8.34 16.97 7.40
CA LYS A 99 -8.19 17.15 8.85
C LYS A 99 -6.74 17.45 9.24
N THR A 100 -5.78 16.73 8.68
CA THR A 100 -4.35 16.94 8.95
C THR A 100 -3.93 18.36 8.54
N PHE A 101 -4.35 18.81 7.37
CA PHE A 101 -4.08 20.17 6.91
C PHE A 101 -4.74 21.23 7.80
N VAL A 102 -6.03 21.05 8.09
CA VAL A 102 -6.81 22.00 8.89
C VAL A 102 -6.32 22.09 10.33
N ASN A 103 -6.04 20.93 10.99
CA ASN A 103 -5.59 20.92 12.37
C ASN A 103 -4.13 21.38 12.53
N ASN A 104 -3.24 20.90 11.66
CA ASN A 104 -1.80 21.06 11.87
C ASN A 104 -1.20 22.26 11.16
N TYR A 105 -1.90 22.82 10.17
CA TYR A 105 -1.41 23.98 9.40
C TYR A 105 -2.32 25.19 9.57
N LEU A 106 -3.63 25.06 9.39
CA LEU A 106 -4.55 26.19 9.64
C LEU A 106 -4.85 26.38 11.14
N ASP A 107 -4.48 25.44 11.98
CA ASP A 107 -4.72 25.46 13.43
C ASP A 107 -6.20 25.70 13.79
N LEU A 108 -7.10 25.07 13.03
CA LEU A 108 -8.53 24.99 13.29
C LEU A 108 -8.86 23.58 13.83
N GLN A 109 -9.68 23.50 14.89
CA GLN A 109 -9.96 22.24 15.57
C GLN A 109 -11.11 21.46 14.90
N VAL A 110 -10.79 20.33 14.29
CA VAL A 110 -11.78 19.43 13.68
C VAL A 110 -12.18 18.34 14.65
N LYS A 111 -13.49 18.26 14.97
CA LYS A 111 -14.05 17.18 15.79
C LYS A 111 -13.82 15.82 15.13
N THR A 112 -13.59 14.80 15.96
CA THR A 112 -13.42 13.42 15.49
C THR A 112 -14.65 12.98 14.70
N LEU A 113 -14.43 12.54 13.46
CA LEU A 113 -15.47 12.00 12.61
C LEU A 113 -15.40 10.47 12.62
N ARG A 114 -16.52 9.81 12.85
CA ARG A 114 -16.59 8.36 12.72
C ARG A 114 -16.27 7.95 11.27
N ARG A 115 -15.47 6.90 11.10
CA ARG A 115 -15.22 6.30 9.77
C ARG A 115 -16.53 5.86 9.13
N LEU A 116 -16.62 6.01 7.82
CA LEU A 116 -17.77 5.51 7.07
C LEU A 116 -17.70 3.97 7.07
N ASN A 117 -18.75 3.33 7.58
CA ASN A 117 -18.85 1.89 7.51
C ASN A 117 -18.88 1.46 6.04
N SER A 118 -17.91 0.68 5.62
CA SER A 118 -17.87 0.10 4.27
C SER A 118 -18.90 -1.01 4.06
N GLY A 119 -19.71 -1.31 5.07
CA GLY A 119 -20.79 -2.33 5.05
C GLY A 119 -20.33 -3.78 4.84
N LYS A 120 -19.12 -4.00 4.32
CA LYS A 120 -18.54 -5.34 4.14
C LYS A 120 -17.03 -5.25 4.37
N THR A 121 -16.49 -6.04 5.27
CA THR A 121 -15.06 -6.34 5.30
C THR A 121 -14.68 -6.91 3.95
N LYS A 122 -13.87 -6.18 3.18
CA LYS A 122 -13.39 -6.71 1.90
C LYS A 122 -12.56 -7.95 2.19
N LYS A 123 -13.00 -9.11 1.72
CA LYS A 123 -12.19 -10.34 1.77
C LYS A 123 -10.82 -10.05 1.15
N ILE A 124 -9.78 -10.45 1.87
CA ILE A 124 -8.40 -10.27 1.41
C ILE A 124 -8.23 -11.14 0.15
N LYS A 125 -7.70 -10.53 -0.90
CA LYS A 125 -7.41 -11.24 -2.14
C LYS A 125 -6.04 -11.89 -2.04
N TYR A 126 -5.99 -13.18 -2.14
CA TYR A 126 -4.78 -14.00 -2.17
C TYR A 126 -4.87 -15.05 -3.27
N LEU A 127 -3.76 -15.67 -3.59
CA LEU A 127 -3.62 -16.79 -4.51
C LEU A 127 -3.18 -18.02 -3.73
N GLU A 128 -3.71 -19.16 -4.09
CA GLU A 128 -3.24 -20.44 -3.60
C GLU A 128 -1.88 -20.79 -4.21
N LEU A 129 -1.11 -21.67 -3.55
CA LEU A 129 0.25 -22.03 -4.01
C LEU A 129 0.25 -22.55 -5.45
N GLU A 130 -0.73 -23.38 -5.81
CA GLU A 130 -0.85 -23.93 -7.16
C GLU A 130 -1.22 -22.85 -8.20
N GLU A 131 -2.01 -21.85 -7.82
CA GLU A 131 -2.30 -20.69 -8.69
C GLU A 131 -1.02 -19.89 -8.96
N ILE A 132 -0.15 -19.73 -7.95
CA ILE A 132 1.14 -19.03 -8.09
C ILE A 132 2.10 -19.81 -8.99
N LYS A 133 2.23 -21.11 -8.79
CA LYS A 133 3.06 -21.99 -9.66
C LYS A 133 2.57 -21.95 -11.11
N GLY A 134 1.26 -22.04 -11.30
CA GLY A 134 0.64 -21.96 -12.61
C GLY A 134 0.88 -20.59 -13.28
N LEU A 135 0.79 -19.50 -12.51
CA LEU A 135 1.07 -18.15 -13.00
C LEU A 135 2.52 -18.01 -13.45
N ILE A 136 3.50 -18.50 -12.67
CA ILE A 136 4.92 -18.51 -13.04
C ILE A 136 5.14 -19.25 -14.35
N ASN A 137 4.53 -20.44 -14.50
CA ASN A 137 4.65 -21.24 -15.72
C ASN A 137 3.99 -20.58 -16.93
N THR A 138 2.98 -19.74 -16.71
CA THR A 138 2.25 -19.07 -17.80
C THR A 138 3.04 -17.93 -18.43
N VAL A 139 4.03 -17.35 -17.73
CA VAL A 139 4.82 -16.22 -18.25
C VAL A 139 5.38 -16.49 -19.63
N GLN A 140 5.92 -17.69 -19.88
CA GLN A 140 6.53 -18.10 -21.16
C GLN A 140 5.57 -18.10 -22.34
N TYR A 141 4.27 -18.19 -22.12
CA TYR A 141 3.27 -18.18 -23.20
C TYR A 141 2.84 -16.79 -23.61
N THR A 142 3.35 -15.75 -22.99
CA THR A 142 2.91 -14.37 -23.22
C THR A 142 3.91 -13.52 -23.98
N THR A 143 5.14 -14.01 -24.19
CA THR A 143 6.23 -13.35 -24.91
C THR A 143 7.29 -14.37 -25.28
N GLU A 144 8.00 -14.13 -26.38
CA GLU A 144 9.15 -14.94 -26.82
C GLU A 144 10.50 -14.38 -26.32
N ASN A 145 10.48 -13.25 -25.62
CA ASN A 145 11.70 -12.62 -25.11
C ASN A 145 12.16 -13.29 -23.82
N GLU A 146 13.22 -14.10 -23.89
CA GLU A 146 13.78 -14.86 -22.78
C GLU A 146 14.20 -14.00 -21.58
N GLU A 147 14.71 -12.79 -21.82
CA GLU A 147 15.05 -11.87 -20.72
C GLU A 147 13.80 -11.45 -19.95
N ILE A 148 12.69 -11.16 -20.65
CA ILE A 148 11.41 -10.80 -20.03
C ILE A 148 10.83 -12.01 -19.29
N ILE A 149 10.87 -13.20 -19.91
CA ILE A 149 10.37 -14.45 -19.30
C ILE A 149 11.08 -14.71 -17.97
N THR A 150 12.42 -14.78 -18.01
CA THR A 150 13.21 -15.09 -16.82
C THR A 150 13.11 -14.01 -15.75
N ARG A 151 13.12 -12.73 -16.16
CA ARG A 151 12.93 -11.59 -15.25
C ARG A 151 11.60 -11.66 -14.51
N ASP A 152 10.50 -11.84 -15.23
CA ASP A 152 9.17 -11.73 -14.65
C ASP A 152 8.81 -12.98 -13.82
N LYS A 153 9.35 -14.16 -14.18
CA LYS A 153 9.36 -15.34 -13.30
C LYS A 153 10.11 -15.05 -11.98
N ALA A 154 11.32 -14.48 -12.06
CA ALA A 154 12.10 -14.12 -10.88
C ALA A 154 11.38 -13.06 -10.03
N ILE A 155 10.75 -12.04 -10.62
CA ILE A 155 9.94 -11.03 -9.90
C ILE A 155 8.79 -11.69 -9.11
N ILE A 156 8.01 -12.56 -9.76
CA ILE A 156 6.88 -13.25 -9.09
C ILE A 156 7.38 -14.11 -7.94
N CYS A 157 8.45 -14.90 -8.18
CA CYS A 157 9.04 -15.74 -7.13
C CYS A 157 9.58 -14.92 -5.96
N THR A 158 10.21 -13.77 -6.22
CA THR A 158 10.74 -12.91 -5.15
C THR A 158 9.61 -12.24 -4.35
N LEU A 159 8.56 -11.75 -5.03
CA LEU A 159 7.39 -11.16 -4.36
C LEU A 159 6.70 -12.17 -3.44
N PHE A 160 6.55 -13.41 -3.88
CA PHE A 160 5.95 -14.47 -3.08
C PHE A 160 6.93 -15.02 -2.05
N GLY A 161 8.07 -15.57 -2.51
CA GLY A 161 8.99 -16.34 -1.69
C GLY A 161 9.69 -15.53 -0.61
N ALA A 162 10.05 -14.25 -0.86
CA ALA A 162 10.63 -13.36 0.15
C ALA A 162 9.59 -12.42 0.78
N GLY A 163 8.34 -12.46 0.33
CA GLY A 163 7.26 -11.61 0.84
C GLY A 163 7.52 -10.12 0.72
N LEU A 164 8.33 -9.68 -0.26
CA LEU A 164 8.71 -8.27 -0.42
C LEU A 164 7.54 -7.37 -0.78
N ARG A 165 7.60 -6.11 -0.32
CA ARG A 165 6.77 -5.06 -0.93
C ARG A 165 7.31 -4.75 -2.32
N ILE A 166 6.42 -4.42 -3.27
CA ILE A 166 6.84 -4.06 -4.64
C ILE A 166 7.86 -2.91 -4.66
N SER A 167 7.76 -1.96 -3.74
CA SER A 167 8.72 -0.86 -3.63
C SER A 167 10.10 -1.35 -3.19
N GLU A 168 10.19 -2.31 -2.27
CA GLU A 168 11.43 -2.92 -1.81
C GLU A 168 12.11 -3.66 -2.96
N LEU A 169 11.35 -4.51 -3.66
CA LEU A 169 11.83 -5.24 -4.85
C LEU A 169 12.38 -4.31 -5.93
N LEU A 170 11.64 -3.24 -6.26
CA LEU A 170 12.04 -2.32 -7.35
C LEU A 170 13.18 -1.39 -6.97
N SER A 171 13.42 -1.14 -5.69
CA SER A 171 14.56 -0.34 -5.20
C SER A 171 15.81 -1.18 -4.94
N THR A 172 15.73 -2.51 -4.95
CA THR A 172 16.90 -3.38 -4.75
C THR A 172 17.87 -3.19 -5.91
N GLU A 173 19.11 -2.83 -5.59
CA GLU A 173 20.19 -2.71 -6.55
C GLU A 173 20.90 -4.06 -6.77
N LEU A 174 21.56 -4.23 -7.90
CA LEU A 174 22.25 -5.48 -8.25
C LEU A 174 23.37 -5.80 -7.25
N ILE A 175 24.04 -4.80 -6.72
CA ILE A 175 25.11 -4.95 -5.72
C ILE A 175 24.59 -5.52 -4.39
N ASN A 176 23.32 -5.36 -4.12
CA ASN A 176 22.65 -5.83 -2.91
C ASN A 176 22.14 -7.28 -3.01
N TYR A 177 22.48 -7.99 -4.07
CA TYR A 177 22.14 -9.41 -4.25
C TYR A 177 23.38 -10.27 -4.19
N ASN A 178 23.40 -11.23 -3.26
CA ASN A 178 24.44 -12.25 -3.14
C ASN A 178 23.89 -13.61 -3.60
N PRO A 179 24.29 -14.10 -4.80
CA PRO A 179 23.82 -15.36 -5.35
C PRO A 179 24.31 -16.58 -4.57
N ASP A 180 25.48 -16.52 -3.94
CA ASP A 180 26.10 -17.66 -3.28
C ASP A 180 25.48 -17.89 -1.91
N GLU A 181 25.14 -16.83 -1.19
CA GLU A 181 24.42 -16.89 0.09
C GLU A 181 22.90 -16.92 -0.08
N SER A 182 22.39 -16.81 -1.30
CA SER A 182 20.96 -16.68 -1.58
C SER A 182 20.31 -15.53 -0.79
N THR A 183 20.95 -14.36 -0.74
CA THR A 183 20.47 -13.21 0.03
C THR A 183 20.29 -11.96 -0.82
N ILE A 184 19.39 -11.09 -0.35
CA ILE A 184 19.26 -9.72 -0.83
C ILE A 184 19.25 -8.76 0.36
N ILE A 185 19.84 -7.58 0.18
CA ILE A 185 19.76 -6.48 1.13
C ILE A 185 18.70 -5.50 0.65
N ILE A 186 17.74 -5.20 1.51
CA ILE A 186 16.68 -4.23 1.25
C ILE A 186 16.77 -3.07 2.25
N ILE A 187 16.35 -1.88 1.80
CA ILE A 187 16.20 -0.72 2.67
C ILE A 187 14.72 -0.55 2.94
N GLY A 188 14.28 -0.82 4.18
CA GLY A 188 12.89 -0.74 4.62
C GLY A 188 12.41 0.70 4.66
N LYS A 189 11.47 1.10 3.80
CA LYS A 189 10.80 2.40 3.92
C LYS A 189 9.74 2.35 5.01
N GLY A 190 9.90 3.17 6.06
CA GLY A 190 8.85 3.39 7.07
C GLY A 190 9.13 2.89 8.48
N LYS A 191 10.31 2.36 8.76
CA LYS A 191 10.87 2.27 10.12
C LYS A 191 11.52 3.63 10.48
N ALA A 192 11.62 3.93 11.76
CA ALA A 192 12.28 5.15 12.26
C ALA A 192 13.76 5.23 11.84
N THR A 193 14.36 4.08 11.50
CA THR A 193 15.70 3.93 10.93
C THR A 193 15.56 3.26 9.56
N ASP A 194 16.07 3.90 8.49
CA ASP A 194 16.20 3.29 7.15
C ASP A 194 17.36 2.27 7.13
N GLU A 195 17.43 1.39 8.14
CA GLU A 195 18.51 0.40 8.27
C GLU A 195 18.37 -0.70 7.20
N PRO A 196 19.49 -1.10 6.56
CA PRO A 196 19.50 -2.22 5.64
C PRO A 196 19.14 -3.53 6.37
N GLU A 197 18.33 -4.34 5.73
CA GLU A 197 17.93 -5.65 6.24
C GLU A 197 18.28 -6.73 5.23
N THR A 198 18.97 -7.78 5.67
CA THR A 198 19.34 -8.93 4.84
C THR A 198 18.21 -9.94 4.84
N ILE A 199 17.74 -10.30 3.66
CA ILE A 199 16.65 -11.27 3.45
C ILE A 199 17.19 -12.50 2.76
N THR A 200 17.02 -13.67 3.38
CA THR A 200 17.31 -14.96 2.75
C THR A 200 16.21 -15.30 1.74
N LEU A 201 16.61 -15.67 0.55
CA LEU A 201 15.72 -16.07 -0.54
C LEU A 201 15.52 -17.58 -0.53
N PRO A 202 14.32 -18.10 -0.80
CA PRO A 202 14.14 -19.51 -1.11
C PRO A 202 15.00 -19.95 -2.30
N ASP A 203 15.52 -21.18 -2.28
CA ASP A 203 16.43 -21.70 -3.32
C ASP A 203 15.87 -21.50 -4.73
N LYS A 204 14.58 -21.83 -4.92
CA LYS A 204 13.92 -21.66 -6.20
C LYS A 204 13.85 -20.21 -6.67
N THR A 205 13.71 -19.26 -5.76
CA THR A 205 13.75 -17.82 -6.06
C THR A 205 15.14 -17.41 -6.53
N ASN A 206 16.18 -17.86 -5.81
CA ASN A 206 17.57 -17.61 -6.15
C ASN A 206 17.93 -18.17 -7.54
N GLU A 207 17.45 -19.38 -7.84
CA GLU A 207 17.63 -20.02 -9.16
C GLU A 207 17.04 -19.17 -10.29
N TYR A 208 15.79 -18.69 -10.15
CA TYR A 208 15.17 -17.81 -11.16
C TYR A 208 15.89 -16.48 -11.31
N ILE A 209 16.41 -15.90 -10.22
CA ILE A 209 17.20 -14.66 -10.31
C ILE A 209 18.50 -14.93 -11.07
N LYS A 210 19.21 -16.03 -10.79
CA LYS A 210 20.43 -16.44 -11.52
C LYS A 210 20.16 -16.60 -13.02
N GLN A 211 19.07 -17.26 -13.41
CA GLN A 211 18.66 -17.42 -14.82
C GLN A 211 18.42 -16.06 -15.48
N TYR A 212 17.68 -15.17 -14.82
CA TYR A 212 17.47 -13.82 -15.32
C TYR A 212 18.79 -13.05 -15.48
N LEU A 213 19.70 -13.13 -14.51
CA LEU A 213 20.97 -12.43 -14.58
C LEU A 213 21.89 -12.94 -15.71
N GLN A 214 21.79 -14.20 -16.11
CA GLN A 214 22.47 -14.72 -17.30
C GLN A 214 21.97 -14.01 -18.56
N GLN A 215 20.66 -13.91 -18.76
CA GLN A 215 20.05 -13.20 -19.89
C GLN A 215 20.38 -11.70 -19.86
N ARG A 216 20.33 -11.10 -18.69
CA ARG A 216 20.67 -9.69 -18.48
C ARG A 216 22.12 -9.39 -18.89
N ARG A 217 23.07 -10.27 -18.53
CA ARG A 217 24.50 -10.14 -18.94
C ARG A 217 24.66 -10.30 -20.44
N ALA A 218 24.01 -11.30 -21.03
CA ALA A 218 24.02 -11.52 -22.50
C ALA A 218 23.54 -10.27 -23.26
N ASN A 219 22.53 -9.59 -22.74
CA ASN A 219 21.96 -8.36 -23.30
C ASN A 219 22.70 -7.07 -22.87
N LYS A 220 23.84 -7.19 -22.17
CA LYS A 220 24.71 -6.08 -21.75
C LYS A 220 23.99 -4.95 -21.01
N ARG A 221 23.01 -5.27 -20.14
CA ARG A 221 22.25 -4.28 -19.38
C ARG A 221 23.13 -3.57 -18.34
N LYS A 222 23.05 -2.24 -18.28
CA LYS A 222 23.84 -1.37 -17.39
C LYS A 222 23.06 -0.82 -16.20
N CYS A 223 21.73 -0.99 -16.17
CA CYS A 223 20.88 -0.52 -15.09
C CYS A 223 21.39 -1.02 -13.73
N LYS A 224 21.47 -0.15 -12.73
CA LYS A 224 21.98 -0.50 -11.41
C LYS A 224 21.02 -1.37 -10.58
N TYR A 225 19.72 -1.34 -10.87
CA TYR A 225 18.72 -2.11 -10.13
C TYR A 225 18.77 -3.60 -10.47
N LEU A 226 18.45 -4.46 -9.51
CA LEU A 226 18.41 -5.92 -9.72
C LEU A 226 17.47 -6.29 -10.85
N PHE A 227 16.28 -5.72 -10.89
CA PHE A 227 15.31 -5.90 -11.96
C PHE A 227 15.16 -4.61 -12.79
N CYS A 228 15.42 -4.71 -14.09
CA CYS A 228 15.32 -3.58 -15.01
C CYS A 228 14.37 -3.83 -16.16
N SER A 229 13.97 -2.73 -16.81
CA SER A 229 13.21 -2.80 -18.06
C SER A 229 14.10 -3.20 -19.23
N TYR A 230 13.50 -3.62 -20.34
CA TYR A 230 14.23 -3.88 -21.58
C TYR A 230 14.88 -2.62 -22.19
N THR A 231 14.46 -1.42 -21.73
CA THR A 231 15.07 -0.13 -22.09
C THR A 231 16.17 0.31 -21.12
N ASP A 232 16.68 -0.60 -20.30
CA ASP A 232 17.75 -0.39 -19.34
C ASP A 232 17.43 0.67 -18.24
N LYS A 233 16.16 0.78 -17.87
CA LYS A 233 15.66 1.69 -16.83
C LYS A 233 15.07 0.91 -15.65
N GLN A 234 14.91 1.58 -14.51
CA GLN A 234 14.18 1.04 -13.39
C GLN A 234 12.75 0.66 -13.80
N LEU A 235 12.29 -0.51 -13.36
CA LEU A 235 10.90 -0.92 -13.55
C LEU A 235 9.97 -0.05 -12.68
N THR A 236 8.79 0.24 -13.21
CA THR A 236 7.74 0.91 -12.44
C THR A 236 6.77 -0.11 -11.84
N ARG A 237 6.16 0.25 -10.71
CA ARG A 237 5.10 -0.55 -10.09
C ARG A 237 3.95 -0.82 -11.06
N GLN A 238 3.60 0.17 -11.88
CA GLN A 238 2.53 0.05 -12.87
C GLN A 238 2.88 -0.99 -13.95
N ALA A 239 4.13 -0.97 -14.46
CA ALA A 239 4.60 -1.93 -15.46
C ALA A 239 4.55 -3.36 -14.91
N VAL A 240 5.06 -3.60 -13.69
CA VAL A 240 5.02 -4.92 -13.06
C VAL A 240 3.58 -5.39 -12.85
N ASN A 241 2.71 -4.55 -12.31
CA ASN A 241 1.30 -4.94 -12.10
C ASN A 241 0.56 -5.19 -13.43
N LYS A 242 0.86 -4.45 -14.50
CA LYS A 242 0.31 -4.68 -15.84
C LYS A 242 0.74 -6.06 -16.36
N ASN A 243 2.03 -6.39 -16.24
CA ASN A 243 2.55 -7.69 -16.68
C ASN A 243 1.93 -8.85 -15.87
N ILE A 244 1.90 -8.74 -14.55
CA ILE A 244 1.28 -9.75 -13.67
C ILE A 244 -0.19 -9.99 -14.07
N LYS A 245 -0.95 -8.93 -14.35
CA LYS A 245 -2.34 -9.07 -14.81
C LYS A 245 -2.44 -9.75 -16.19
N LYS A 246 -1.50 -9.45 -17.10
CA LYS A 246 -1.43 -10.12 -18.41
C LYS A 246 -1.22 -11.63 -18.21
N TYR A 247 -0.30 -12.03 -17.34
CA TYR A 247 -0.03 -13.44 -17.05
C TYR A 247 -1.21 -14.13 -16.37
N ALA A 248 -1.89 -13.44 -15.45
CA ALA A 248 -3.08 -13.96 -14.81
C ALA A 248 -4.22 -14.20 -15.78
N ASN A 249 -4.44 -13.28 -16.73
CA ASN A 249 -5.45 -13.41 -17.76
C ASN A 249 -5.16 -14.61 -18.69
N GLU A 250 -3.91 -14.78 -19.09
CA GLU A 250 -3.48 -15.95 -19.89
C GLU A 250 -3.66 -17.25 -19.10
N TYR A 251 -3.33 -17.25 -17.79
CA TYR A 251 -3.55 -18.40 -16.91
C TYR A 251 -5.04 -18.75 -16.81
N ASP A 252 -5.90 -17.74 -16.61
CA ASP A 252 -7.36 -17.93 -16.53
C ASP A 252 -7.90 -18.55 -17.82
N THR A 253 -7.47 -18.05 -18.98
CA THR A 253 -7.88 -18.55 -20.29
C THR A 253 -7.48 -20.03 -20.49
N ARG A 254 -6.24 -20.38 -20.12
CA ARG A 254 -5.71 -21.75 -20.32
C ARG A 254 -6.30 -22.78 -19.34
N ASN A 255 -6.67 -22.36 -18.16
CA ASN A 255 -7.04 -23.28 -17.07
C ASN A 255 -8.50 -23.16 -16.65
N ASN A 256 -9.31 -22.36 -17.35
CA ASN A 256 -10.69 -22.04 -17.00
C ASN A 256 -10.81 -21.58 -15.52
N LYS A 257 -9.95 -20.63 -15.12
CA LYS A 257 -9.88 -20.06 -13.77
C LYS A 257 -10.28 -18.58 -13.81
N ASN A 258 -10.34 -17.94 -12.65
CA ASN A 258 -10.66 -16.51 -12.52
C ASN A 258 -9.79 -15.89 -11.39
N ILE A 259 -8.47 -15.88 -11.60
CA ILE A 259 -7.54 -15.29 -10.63
C ILE A 259 -7.25 -13.81 -10.94
N THR A 260 -7.41 -13.37 -12.18
CA THR A 260 -7.08 -11.99 -12.61
C THR A 260 -7.64 -10.89 -11.71
N PRO A 261 -8.88 -10.96 -11.17
CA PRO A 261 -9.39 -9.94 -10.24
C PRO A 261 -8.72 -9.94 -8.87
N LYS A 262 -8.04 -11.05 -8.52
CA LYS A 262 -7.34 -11.21 -7.23
C LYS A 262 -5.90 -10.72 -7.31
N VAL A 263 -5.29 -10.70 -8.52
CA VAL A 263 -3.84 -10.57 -8.72
C VAL A 263 -3.38 -9.11 -8.70
N SER A 264 -2.36 -8.87 -7.90
CA SER A 264 -1.54 -7.65 -7.87
C SER A 264 -0.20 -7.99 -7.22
N SER A 265 0.80 -7.12 -7.32
CA SER A 265 2.06 -7.30 -6.59
C SER A 265 1.88 -7.46 -5.08
N HIS A 266 0.82 -6.88 -4.51
CA HIS A 266 0.54 -6.99 -3.08
C HIS A 266 -0.15 -8.31 -2.71
N SER A 267 -0.90 -8.92 -3.64
CA SER A 267 -1.56 -10.21 -3.37
C SER A 267 -0.57 -11.36 -3.13
N PHE A 268 0.65 -11.32 -3.70
CA PHE A 268 1.69 -12.31 -3.41
C PHE A 268 2.12 -12.28 -1.95
N ARG A 269 2.26 -11.09 -1.37
CA ARG A 269 2.57 -10.91 0.04
C ARG A 269 1.41 -11.38 0.93
N HIS A 270 0.17 -11.20 0.50
CA HIS A 270 -1.00 -11.78 1.16
C HIS A 270 -0.99 -13.31 1.06
N SER A 271 -0.64 -13.86 -0.10
CA SER A 271 -0.59 -15.29 -0.34
C SER A 271 0.45 -16.00 0.53
N ILE A 272 1.68 -15.46 0.62
CA ILE A 272 2.71 -16.06 1.49
C ILE A 272 2.33 -15.94 2.97
N SER A 273 1.70 -14.82 3.40
CA SER A 273 1.20 -14.68 4.75
C SER A 273 0.22 -15.79 5.11
N ARG A 274 -0.79 -16.02 4.26
CA ARG A 274 -1.76 -17.08 4.45
C ARG A 274 -1.13 -18.47 4.40
N TYR A 275 -0.26 -18.72 3.43
CA TYR A 275 0.45 -19.98 3.29
C TYR A 275 1.23 -20.35 4.56
N LEU A 276 1.96 -19.39 5.12
CA LEU A 276 2.75 -19.60 6.34
C LEU A 276 1.86 -19.80 7.58
N LEU A 277 0.78 -19.03 7.72
CA LEU A 277 -0.13 -19.13 8.86
C LEU A 277 -0.99 -20.40 8.79
N VAL A 278 -1.64 -20.65 7.65
CA VAL A 278 -2.68 -21.67 7.54
C VAL A 278 -2.11 -23.01 7.09
N GLU A 279 -1.31 -23.02 6.00
CA GLU A 279 -0.82 -24.29 5.45
C GLU A 279 0.43 -24.81 6.19
N LYS A 280 1.29 -23.91 6.70
CA LYS A 280 2.47 -24.28 7.50
C LYS A 280 2.24 -24.24 9.00
N GLY A 281 1.11 -23.68 9.46
CA GLY A 281 0.76 -23.63 10.88
C GLY A 281 1.73 -22.76 11.72
N LEU A 282 2.43 -21.82 11.10
CA LEU A 282 3.39 -21.00 11.84
C LEU A 282 2.67 -20.00 12.76
N PRO A 283 3.20 -19.76 13.97
CA PRO A 283 2.66 -18.74 14.85
C PRO A 283 2.67 -17.35 14.20
N ILE A 284 1.66 -16.53 14.51
CA ILE A 284 1.48 -15.20 13.90
C ILE A 284 2.70 -14.28 14.07
N ASN A 285 3.37 -14.32 15.22
CA ASN A 285 4.58 -13.54 15.47
C ASN A 285 5.71 -13.92 14.49
N LYS A 286 5.92 -15.20 14.21
CA LYS A 286 6.92 -15.67 13.23
C LYS A 286 6.61 -15.20 11.81
N VAL A 287 5.33 -15.18 11.44
CA VAL A 287 4.90 -14.67 10.14
C VAL A 287 5.02 -13.15 10.06
N MET A 288 4.77 -12.44 11.17
CA MET A 288 5.02 -10.99 11.26
C MET A 288 6.51 -10.67 11.06
N ASP A 289 7.39 -11.41 11.74
CA ASP A 289 8.85 -11.27 11.58
C ASP A 289 9.27 -11.53 10.14
N TYR A 290 8.80 -12.65 9.55
CA TYR A 290 9.08 -13.01 8.16
C TYR A 290 8.66 -11.90 7.19
N LEU A 291 7.49 -11.31 7.41
CA LEU A 291 6.95 -10.25 6.56
C LEU A 291 7.41 -8.85 6.98
N ARG A 292 8.08 -8.71 8.10
CA ARG A 292 8.51 -7.40 8.63
C ARG A 292 7.32 -6.47 8.83
N HIS A 293 6.24 -7.01 9.45
CA HIS A 293 5.05 -6.24 9.81
C HIS A 293 5.24 -5.59 11.17
N THR A 294 5.07 -4.28 11.25
CA THR A 294 5.10 -3.52 12.50
C THR A 294 3.77 -3.56 13.26
N ASN A 295 2.67 -3.92 12.58
CA ASN A 295 1.33 -3.98 13.18
C ASN A 295 0.74 -5.40 13.02
N ILE A 296 0.36 -5.99 14.16
CA ILE A 296 -0.24 -7.33 14.23
C ILE A 296 -1.55 -7.43 13.46
N GLU A 297 -2.38 -6.35 13.44
CA GLU A 297 -3.64 -6.33 12.71
C GLU A 297 -3.47 -6.62 11.22
N THR A 298 -2.30 -6.29 10.65
CA THR A 298 -1.99 -6.55 9.24
C THR A 298 -1.89 -8.04 8.96
N THR A 299 -1.41 -8.84 9.93
CA THR A 299 -1.25 -10.29 9.81
C THR A 299 -2.47 -11.04 10.36
N ALA A 300 -3.10 -10.55 11.43
CA ALA A 300 -4.27 -11.16 12.04
C ALA A 300 -5.48 -11.30 11.10
N LYS A 301 -5.57 -10.43 10.09
CA LYS A 301 -6.63 -10.48 9.07
C LYS A 301 -6.67 -11.79 8.25
N TYR A 302 -5.61 -12.60 8.31
CA TYR A 302 -5.55 -13.91 7.65
C TYR A 302 -6.01 -15.06 8.55
N LEU A 303 -6.22 -14.78 9.84
CA LEU A 303 -6.74 -15.72 10.84
C LEU A 303 -8.27 -15.64 10.97
N ASP A 304 -8.98 -15.09 9.96
CA ASP A 304 -10.45 -15.14 9.95
C ASP A 304 -10.88 -16.62 9.90
N ASN A 305 -10.85 -17.26 11.07
CA ASN A 305 -11.41 -18.58 11.28
C ASN A 305 -12.90 -18.49 11.00
N SER A 306 -13.41 -19.33 10.12
CA SER A 306 -14.85 -19.42 9.91
C SER A 306 -15.53 -19.76 11.24
N GLN A 307 -16.78 -19.35 11.43
CA GLN A 307 -17.53 -19.74 12.65
C GLN A 307 -17.60 -21.27 12.80
N GLU A 308 -17.54 -21.99 11.67
CA GLU A 308 -17.50 -23.46 11.61
C GLU A 308 -16.20 -24.01 12.22
N GLU A 309 -15.03 -23.46 11.84
CA GLU A 309 -13.73 -23.85 12.44
C GLU A 309 -13.68 -23.59 13.95
N ILE A 310 -14.25 -22.47 14.40
CA ILE A 310 -14.35 -22.15 15.84
C ILE A 310 -15.28 -23.15 16.56
N GLN A 311 -16.38 -23.57 15.93
CA GLN A 311 -17.28 -24.57 16.50
C GLN A 311 -16.64 -25.95 16.56
N GLU A 312 -15.89 -26.36 15.53
CA GLU A 312 -15.13 -27.62 15.54
C GLU A 312 -14.06 -27.61 16.62
N LEU A 313 -13.32 -26.49 16.75
CA LEU A 313 -12.33 -26.33 17.82
C LEU A 313 -12.98 -26.47 19.21
N ARG A 314 -14.14 -25.82 19.43
CA ARG A 314 -14.89 -25.97 20.70
C ARG A 314 -15.31 -27.40 20.99
N LYS A 315 -15.71 -28.16 19.96
CA LYS A 315 -16.09 -29.58 20.11
C LYS A 315 -14.90 -30.50 20.38
N SER A 316 -13.70 -30.13 19.96
CA SER A 316 -12.47 -30.89 20.16
C SER A 316 -11.85 -30.74 21.56
N ILE A 317 -12.33 -29.78 22.37
CA ILE A 317 -11.85 -29.62 23.75
C ILE A 317 -12.41 -30.75 24.61
N VAL A 318 -11.54 -31.64 25.07
CA VAL A 318 -11.86 -32.73 26.02
C VAL A 318 -11.27 -32.34 27.36
N PHE A 319 -12.10 -32.39 28.43
CA PHE A 319 -11.68 -32.15 29.82
C PHE A 319 -11.30 -33.47 30.48
#